data_376160d07c58a8a8b8214c8668e3d1a6
#
_entry.id   376160d07c58a8a8b8214c8668e3d1a6
#
_cell.length_a   1.000
_cell.length_b   1.000
_cell.length_c   1.000
_cell.angle_alpha   90.00
_cell.angle_beta   90.00
_cell.angle_gamma   90.00
#
_symmetry.space_group_name_H-M   'P 1'
#
loop_
_entity.id
_entity.type
_entity.pdbx_description
1 polymer ?
#
loop_
_entity_poly.entity_id
_entity_poly.type
_entity_poly.pdbx_seq_one_letter_code
_entity_poly.pdbx_strand_id
1 'polypeptide(L)'
;MAAMLRIINGSVYDPINNLDGVKKDICIQDGKITDSLPEDAPCIDAQGMVIMPGGVDIHCHIAGPKVNLARKLQPEDHRYDPHPGTPYTRSGSGGTVPSTFATGYRYATLGYTTAMEAAVTPIGARHTLEELHDTPVIDKGFYVLLGNNVFLQNLLKEGRKEEFRHAVAWWVNSTKAYTVKLVNPGGDEPWKGKRNSNVADIDEKSDVFDISPRQVIEAFVETVNELGFPHPPHVHCNNLGHSGNFRTTLETMKTAGDKRMHLAHIQFHSYGGEVGKNPDSKAAEIAEYINTHPNISCDVGQVMFGKSTIMTADAPLAYLLRGFTKGKWVNADTECESGCGIVPFSYQEHVYMHALQWAIGLELFLLSKDPWRIVLSTDHPNGGSFMNYPKLIRLLMDREFRKEEIARVNQKAMNKCQLKDLDREYTLNEIAIITRAGPAKALGLKNKGHLGAGADADITVYDMQDDKEAMFNAPRYVIKSGVPIINNHEFVTDYTGRILHIVPSYDEQIAEKVRPFFEEYYSIEFDNYAVSDHYLHDHEIIATHNQ
;
A
#
# COMPACT_ATOMS: atom_id res chain seq x y z
N MET A 1 -37.10 4.99 5.31
CA MET A 1 -37.09 5.46 3.90
C MET A 1 -35.71 5.18 3.38
N ALA A 2 -35.58 4.73 2.14
CA ALA A 2 -34.29 4.54 1.47
C ALA A 2 -33.49 5.85 1.52
N ALA A 3 -32.21 5.79 1.92
CA ALA A 3 -31.36 6.97 1.91
C ALA A 3 -31.02 7.33 0.46
N MET A 4 -31.56 8.41 -0.05
CA MET A 4 -31.37 8.89 -1.42
C MET A 4 -30.61 10.21 -1.42
N LEU A 5 -29.67 10.38 -2.37
CA LEU A 5 -28.91 11.61 -2.57
C LEU A 5 -28.52 11.73 -4.05
N ARG A 6 -28.62 12.93 -4.62
CA ARG A 6 -28.10 13.27 -5.94
C ARG A 6 -26.94 14.25 -5.80
N ILE A 7 -25.91 14.08 -6.62
CA ILE A 7 -24.85 15.09 -6.82
C ILE A 7 -24.95 15.55 -8.26
N ILE A 8 -25.25 16.83 -8.46
CA ILE A 8 -25.59 17.37 -9.77
C ILE A 8 -24.59 18.43 -10.23
N ASN A 9 -24.54 18.69 -11.56
CA ASN A 9 -23.75 19.76 -12.20
C ASN A 9 -22.22 19.66 -12.09
N GLY A 10 -21.66 18.64 -11.45
CA GLY A 10 -20.22 18.48 -11.27
C GLY A 10 -19.51 17.90 -12.51
N SER A 11 -18.20 18.12 -12.61
CA SER A 11 -17.33 17.48 -13.61
C SER A 11 -16.83 16.15 -13.07
N VAL A 12 -17.27 15.04 -13.66
CA VAL A 12 -16.98 13.67 -13.20
C VAL A 12 -15.72 13.13 -13.88
N TYR A 13 -14.78 12.64 -13.07
CA TYR A 13 -13.60 11.90 -13.51
C TYR A 13 -13.69 10.46 -12.98
N ASP A 14 -14.14 9.58 -13.85
CA ASP A 14 -14.31 8.14 -13.57
C ASP A 14 -13.74 7.31 -14.73
N PRO A 15 -12.44 6.98 -14.68
CA PRO A 15 -11.76 6.29 -15.78
C PRO A 15 -12.33 4.92 -16.13
N ILE A 16 -12.88 4.17 -15.17
CA ILE A 16 -13.48 2.85 -15.43
C ILE A 16 -14.71 2.99 -16.34
N ASN A 17 -15.48 4.06 -16.19
CA ASN A 17 -16.66 4.35 -17.00
C ASN A 17 -16.38 5.37 -18.15
N ASN A 18 -15.12 5.62 -18.49
CA ASN A 18 -14.69 6.54 -19.53
C ASN A 18 -15.23 7.97 -19.39
N LEU A 19 -15.35 8.46 -18.15
CA LEU A 19 -15.75 9.84 -17.86
C LEU A 19 -14.50 10.67 -17.53
N ASP A 20 -14.18 11.61 -18.40
CA ASP A 20 -13.05 12.53 -18.26
C ASP A 20 -13.57 13.98 -18.25
N GLY A 21 -13.91 14.49 -17.08
CA GLY A 21 -14.46 15.82 -16.88
C GLY A 21 -15.89 16.01 -17.40
N VAL A 22 -16.62 14.93 -17.60
CA VAL A 22 -17.98 14.94 -18.14
C VAL A 22 -18.97 15.44 -17.10
N LYS A 23 -19.87 16.37 -17.49
CA LYS A 23 -21.01 16.77 -16.66
C LYS A 23 -22.01 15.63 -16.59
N LYS A 24 -22.14 15.04 -15.40
CA LYS A 24 -23.05 13.92 -15.16
C LYS A 24 -23.54 13.95 -13.72
N ASP A 25 -24.81 13.72 -13.53
CA ASP A 25 -25.39 13.52 -12.20
C ASP A 25 -25.01 12.15 -11.65
N ILE A 26 -24.69 12.10 -10.37
CA ILE A 26 -24.44 10.86 -9.65
C ILE A 26 -25.61 10.65 -8.69
N CYS A 27 -26.29 9.53 -8.87
CA CYS A 27 -27.44 9.14 -8.06
C CYS A 27 -27.04 8.05 -7.05
N ILE A 28 -27.42 8.23 -5.80
CA ILE A 28 -27.08 7.33 -4.68
C ILE A 28 -28.37 6.85 -4.03
N GLN A 29 -28.50 5.53 -3.88
CA GLN A 29 -29.59 4.90 -3.14
C GLN A 29 -29.06 3.75 -2.29
N ASP A 30 -29.37 3.77 -1.00
CA ASP A 30 -28.99 2.72 -0.04
C ASP A 30 -27.50 2.36 -0.06
N GLY A 31 -26.63 3.38 -0.14
CA GLY A 31 -25.17 3.23 -0.12
C GLY A 31 -24.54 2.82 -1.47
N LYS A 32 -25.34 2.70 -2.53
CA LYS A 32 -24.87 2.31 -3.87
C LYS A 32 -25.17 3.39 -4.90
N ILE A 33 -24.34 3.40 -5.95
CA ILE A 33 -24.62 4.20 -7.14
C ILE A 33 -25.77 3.55 -7.92
N THR A 34 -26.72 4.37 -8.38
CA THR A 34 -27.86 3.97 -9.22
C THR A 34 -27.96 4.84 -10.47
N ASP A 35 -28.69 4.36 -11.49
CA ASP A 35 -28.81 5.07 -12.77
C ASP A 35 -29.66 6.34 -12.66
N SER A 36 -30.67 6.35 -11.81
CA SER A 36 -31.56 7.51 -11.66
C SER A 36 -32.25 7.55 -10.30
N LEU A 37 -32.69 8.73 -9.90
CA LEU A 37 -33.53 8.98 -8.74
C LEU A 37 -34.64 9.98 -9.13
N PRO A 38 -35.74 10.06 -8.35
CA PRO A 38 -36.74 11.11 -8.50
C PRO A 38 -36.12 12.52 -8.46
N GLU A 39 -36.70 13.47 -9.22
CA GLU A 39 -36.15 14.82 -9.31
C GLU A 39 -36.20 15.59 -7.97
N ASP A 40 -37.12 15.25 -7.10
CA ASP A 40 -37.30 15.81 -5.76
C ASP A 40 -36.39 15.16 -4.69
N ALA A 41 -35.56 14.19 -5.06
CA ALA A 41 -34.58 13.63 -4.14
C ALA A 41 -33.58 14.70 -3.66
N PRO A 42 -33.14 14.63 -2.39
CA PRO A 42 -32.13 15.55 -1.85
C PRO A 42 -30.92 15.64 -2.78
N CYS A 43 -30.39 16.86 -2.97
CA CYS A 43 -29.24 17.01 -3.88
C CYS A 43 -28.14 17.92 -3.31
N ILE A 44 -26.92 17.66 -3.77
CA ILE A 44 -25.74 18.52 -3.62
C ILE A 44 -25.47 19.13 -5.00
N ASP A 45 -25.47 20.45 -5.11
CA ASP A 45 -25.02 21.13 -6.33
C ASP A 45 -23.50 21.25 -6.34
N ALA A 46 -22.88 20.53 -7.24
CA ALA A 46 -21.43 20.48 -7.45
C ALA A 46 -20.99 21.34 -8.65
N GLN A 47 -21.72 22.39 -8.99
CA GLN A 47 -21.35 23.29 -10.08
C GLN A 47 -19.94 23.86 -9.89
N GLY A 48 -19.09 23.70 -10.90
CA GLY A 48 -17.68 24.14 -10.84
C GLY A 48 -16.75 23.23 -10.04
N MET A 49 -17.25 22.11 -9.50
CA MET A 49 -16.47 21.14 -8.72
C MET A 49 -16.09 19.92 -9.54
N VAL A 50 -15.08 19.21 -9.04
CA VAL A 50 -14.57 17.93 -9.54
C VAL A 50 -15.13 16.81 -8.69
N ILE A 51 -15.76 15.82 -9.32
CA ILE A 51 -16.28 14.61 -8.68
C ILE A 51 -15.40 13.43 -9.09
N MET A 52 -14.91 12.68 -8.11
CA MET A 52 -14.14 11.46 -8.30
C MET A 52 -14.66 10.34 -7.39
N PRO A 53 -14.41 9.05 -7.72
CA PRO A 53 -14.55 7.98 -6.74
C PRO A 53 -13.70 8.26 -5.50
N GLY A 54 -14.04 7.68 -4.37
CA GLY A 54 -13.21 7.71 -3.18
C GLY A 54 -11.83 7.13 -3.42
N GLY A 55 -10.79 7.74 -2.83
CA GLY A 55 -9.42 7.31 -2.97
C GLY A 55 -9.17 5.92 -2.37
N VAL A 56 -8.25 5.18 -2.96
CA VAL A 56 -7.81 3.85 -2.53
C VAL A 56 -6.30 3.85 -2.33
N ASP A 57 -5.85 3.62 -1.12
CA ASP A 57 -4.43 3.43 -0.81
C ASP A 57 -4.13 1.93 -0.73
N ILE A 58 -3.34 1.45 -1.67
CA ILE A 58 -3.01 0.03 -1.80
C ILE A 58 -1.88 -0.39 -0.85
N HIS A 59 -1.11 0.56 -0.32
CA HIS A 59 0.10 0.28 0.44
C HIS A 59 0.39 1.32 1.52
N CYS A 60 -0.02 1.03 2.73
CA CYS A 60 0.30 1.82 3.92
C CYS A 60 0.57 0.92 5.14
N HIS A 61 1.16 1.49 6.19
CA HIS A 61 1.36 0.83 7.47
C HIS A 61 0.64 1.63 8.55
N ILE A 62 -0.54 1.18 8.95
CA ILE A 62 -1.49 1.92 9.78
C ILE A 62 -1.95 1.16 11.02
N ALA A 63 -1.73 -0.15 11.09
CA ALA A 63 -2.23 -1.00 12.17
C ALA A 63 -1.26 -2.14 12.50
N GLY A 64 -1.43 -2.68 13.69
CA GLY A 64 -0.74 -3.87 14.17
C GLY A 64 0.49 -3.60 15.03
N PRO A 65 1.14 -4.67 15.52
CA PRO A 65 2.20 -4.57 16.54
C PRO A 65 3.37 -3.67 16.14
N LYS A 66 3.82 -3.71 14.87
CA LYS A 66 4.93 -2.88 14.40
C LYS A 66 4.58 -1.39 14.42
N VAL A 67 3.35 -1.05 14.04
CA VAL A 67 2.87 0.34 14.02
C VAL A 67 2.75 0.88 15.44
N ASN A 68 2.31 0.06 16.39
CA ASN A 68 2.28 0.41 17.81
C ASN A 68 3.66 0.65 18.39
N LEU A 69 4.65 -0.17 18.03
CA LEU A 69 6.04 0.07 18.42
C LEU A 69 6.57 1.38 17.83
N ALA A 70 6.24 1.69 16.58
CA ALA A 70 6.62 2.94 15.94
C ALA A 70 6.01 4.15 16.68
N ARG A 71 4.73 4.11 17.04
CA ARG A 71 4.08 5.15 17.87
C ARG A 71 4.81 5.36 19.20
N LYS A 72 5.21 4.26 19.87
CA LYS A 72 5.99 4.34 21.11
C LYS A 72 7.38 4.95 20.94
N LEU A 73 7.99 4.80 19.77
CA LEU A 73 9.27 5.44 19.45
C LEU A 73 9.14 6.92 19.08
N GLN A 74 7.93 7.39 18.74
CA GLN A 74 7.63 8.76 18.32
C GLN A 74 6.64 9.46 19.27
N PRO A 75 6.88 9.49 20.59
CA PRO A 75 5.96 10.14 21.53
C PRO A 75 5.81 11.65 21.28
N GLU A 76 6.78 12.25 20.57
CA GLU A 76 6.76 13.65 20.17
C GLU A 76 5.59 14.00 19.26
N ASP A 77 5.08 13.02 18.47
CA ASP A 77 3.94 13.22 17.57
C ASP A 77 2.67 13.62 18.35
N HIS A 78 2.46 13.05 19.54
CA HIS A 78 1.35 13.42 20.42
C HIS A 78 1.40 14.88 20.89
N ARG A 79 2.58 15.47 20.95
CA ARG A 79 2.78 16.85 21.36
C ARG A 79 2.64 17.85 20.22
N TYR A 80 3.13 17.49 19.05
CA TYR A 80 3.26 18.43 17.93
C TYR A 80 2.05 18.46 17.01
N ASP A 81 1.24 17.42 16.99
CA ASP A 81 0.08 17.33 16.12
C ASP A 81 -1.10 16.62 16.83
N PRO A 82 -1.66 17.24 17.89
CA PRO A 82 -2.83 16.71 18.58
C PRO A 82 -4.10 16.90 17.75
N HIS A 83 -4.95 15.89 17.71
CA HIS A 83 -6.28 15.93 17.12
C HIS A 83 -7.33 15.86 18.24
N PRO A 84 -7.93 16.97 18.67
CA PRO A 84 -8.99 16.96 19.65
C PRO A 84 -10.25 16.28 19.11
N GLY A 85 -10.98 15.60 19.97
CA GLY A 85 -12.27 15.03 19.62
C GLY A 85 -13.33 16.11 19.37
N THR A 86 -14.29 15.78 18.52
CA THR A 86 -15.49 16.58 18.23
C THR A 86 -16.73 15.73 18.51
N PRO A 87 -17.95 16.23 18.34
CA PRO A 87 -19.16 15.38 18.41
C PRO A 87 -19.14 14.19 17.44
N TYR A 88 -18.36 14.25 16.35
CA TYR A 88 -18.31 13.25 15.28
C TYR A 88 -16.97 12.51 15.18
N THR A 89 -15.92 13.02 15.81
CA THR A 89 -14.58 12.45 15.72
C THR A 89 -14.00 12.19 17.10
N ARG A 90 -13.27 11.07 17.24
CA ARG A 90 -12.51 10.74 18.46
C ARG A 90 -11.16 11.48 18.47
N SER A 91 -10.63 11.76 19.65
CA SER A 91 -9.32 12.38 19.80
C SER A 91 -8.20 11.41 19.38
N GLY A 92 -7.09 11.97 18.93
CA GLY A 92 -5.89 11.24 18.53
C GLY A 92 -4.70 12.16 18.33
N SER A 93 -3.68 11.65 17.67
CA SER A 93 -2.52 12.43 17.25
C SER A 93 -2.14 12.10 15.83
N GLY A 94 -1.60 13.08 15.12
CA GLY A 94 -1.05 12.94 13.78
C GLY A 94 0.44 12.56 13.79
N GLY A 95 1.25 13.36 13.10
CA GLY A 95 2.68 13.14 12.97
C GLY A 95 3.05 12.08 11.94
N THR A 96 4.20 11.43 12.14
CA THR A 96 4.71 10.43 11.20
C THR A 96 3.99 9.09 11.29
N VAL A 97 3.50 8.76 12.48
CA VAL A 97 2.73 7.52 12.75
C VAL A 97 1.45 7.90 13.51
N PRO A 98 0.42 8.34 12.80
CA PRO A 98 -0.82 8.78 13.43
C PRO A 98 -1.44 7.70 14.33
N SER A 99 -2.15 8.14 15.38
CA SER A 99 -2.94 7.21 16.19
C SER A 99 -4.05 6.57 15.33
N THR A 100 -4.52 5.40 15.75
CA THR A 100 -5.54 4.61 15.04
C THR A 100 -6.74 5.47 14.60
N PHE A 101 -7.29 6.27 15.52
CA PHE A 101 -8.43 7.14 15.19
C PHE A 101 -8.08 8.28 14.24
N ALA A 102 -6.94 8.95 14.45
CA ALA A 102 -6.52 10.04 13.59
C ALA A 102 -6.26 9.55 12.15
N THR A 103 -5.77 8.35 11.97
CA THR A 103 -5.47 7.76 10.66
C THR A 103 -6.68 7.78 9.73
N GLY A 104 -7.82 7.26 10.17
CA GLY A 104 -9.02 7.19 9.33
C GLY A 104 -9.57 8.57 8.98
N TYR A 105 -9.62 9.49 9.94
CA TYR A 105 -10.05 10.86 9.68
C TYR A 105 -9.09 11.59 8.73
N ARG A 106 -7.78 11.41 8.86
CA ARG A 106 -6.80 12.00 7.94
C ARG A 106 -6.93 11.48 6.52
N TYR A 107 -7.18 10.20 6.32
CA TYR A 107 -7.51 9.67 4.99
C TYR A 107 -8.77 10.33 4.42
N ALA A 108 -9.81 10.47 5.22
CA ALA A 108 -11.04 11.15 4.78
C ALA A 108 -10.78 12.61 4.39
N THR A 109 -9.94 13.36 5.13
CA THR A 109 -9.59 14.76 4.77
C THR A 109 -8.83 14.89 3.45
N LEU A 110 -8.33 13.80 2.88
CA LEU A 110 -7.74 13.74 1.54
C LEU A 110 -8.69 13.13 0.50
N GLY A 111 -9.90 12.71 0.91
CA GLY A 111 -10.86 12.05 0.04
C GLY A 111 -10.60 10.56 -0.21
N TYR A 112 -9.78 9.91 0.62
CA TYR A 112 -9.58 8.47 0.57
C TYR A 112 -10.61 7.75 1.42
N THR A 113 -11.16 6.66 0.90
CA THR A 113 -12.23 5.88 1.52
C THR A 113 -11.85 4.42 1.75
N THR A 114 -10.66 4.01 1.27
CA THR A 114 -10.15 2.64 1.41
C THR A 114 -8.63 2.68 1.56
N ALA A 115 -8.07 1.88 2.49
CA ALA A 115 -6.62 1.72 2.67
C ALA A 115 -6.26 0.31 3.10
N MET A 116 -5.11 -0.21 2.60
CA MET A 116 -4.62 -1.56 2.87
C MET A 116 -3.33 -1.53 3.68
N GLU A 117 -3.34 -2.16 4.85
CA GLU A 117 -2.14 -2.41 5.64
C GLU A 117 -1.24 -3.44 4.93
N ALA A 118 -0.09 -3.02 4.48
CA ALA A 118 0.68 -3.78 3.50
C ALA A 118 1.52 -4.93 4.05
N ALA A 119 1.69 -5.06 5.37
CA ALA A 119 2.59 -6.09 5.89
C ALA A 119 2.31 -6.45 7.36
N VAL A 120 1.62 -7.55 7.57
CA VAL A 120 1.27 -8.06 8.90
C VAL A 120 1.87 -9.45 9.09
N THR A 121 2.64 -9.65 10.16
CA THR A 121 3.06 -11.01 10.56
C THR A 121 1.83 -11.83 10.93
N PRO A 122 1.74 -13.11 10.56
CA PRO A 122 0.57 -13.92 10.84
C PRO A 122 0.14 -13.88 12.33
N ILE A 123 1.07 -14.01 13.26
CA ILE A 123 0.80 -13.95 14.72
C ILE A 123 0.27 -12.58 15.16
N GLY A 124 0.56 -11.52 14.40
CA GLY A 124 0.06 -10.16 14.64
C GLY A 124 -1.34 -9.89 14.11
N ALA A 125 -1.96 -10.83 13.39
CA ALA A 125 -3.20 -10.60 12.65
C ALA A 125 -4.38 -10.18 13.53
N ARG A 126 -4.59 -10.82 14.68
CA ARG A 126 -5.66 -10.47 15.60
C ARG A 126 -5.57 -9.01 16.06
N HIS A 127 -4.42 -8.60 16.58
CA HIS A 127 -4.22 -7.22 17.04
C HIS A 127 -4.35 -6.20 15.89
N THR A 128 -3.94 -6.58 14.69
CA THR A 128 -4.12 -5.74 13.50
C THR A 128 -5.61 -5.56 13.19
N LEU A 129 -6.42 -6.61 13.25
CA LEU A 129 -7.87 -6.52 13.02
C LEU A 129 -8.58 -5.67 14.07
N GLU A 130 -8.22 -5.81 15.36
CA GLU A 130 -8.73 -4.95 16.44
C GLU A 130 -8.47 -3.47 16.14
N GLU A 131 -7.24 -3.11 15.72
CA GLU A 131 -6.91 -1.73 15.36
C GLU A 131 -7.56 -1.25 14.07
N LEU A 132 -7.62 -2.10 13.05
CA LEU A 132 -8.32 -1.77 11.80
C LEU A 132 -9.81 -1.55 12.06
N HIS A 133 -10.43 -2.34 12.95
CA HIS A 133 -11.81 -2.13 13.35
C HIS A 133 -12.00 -0.76 14.00
N ASP A 134 -11.06 -0.33 14.85
CA ASP A 134 -11.09 0.99 15.49
C ASP A 134 -10.69 2.15 14.57
N THR A 135 -10.15 1.88 13.38
CA THR A 135 -9.82 2.92 12.40
C THR A 135 -11.11 3.41 11.73
N PRO A 136 -11.52 4.68 11.96
CA PRO A 136 -12.81 5.17 11.49
C PRO A 136 -12.84 5.44 9.99
N VAL A 137 -14.03 5.59 9.44
CA VAL A 137 -14.40 6.02 8.08
C VAL A 137 -14.05 5.02 6.99
N ILE A 138 -12.76 4.71 6.79
CA ILE A 138 -12.28 3.97 5.62
C ILE A 138 -12.59 2.47 5.68
N ASP A 139 -12.80 1.84 4.52
CA ASP A 139 -12.68 0.39 4.39
C ASP A 139 -11.21 0.00 4.41
N LYS A 140 -10.90 -1.16 4.97
CA LYS A 140 -9.53 -1.56 5.23
C LYS A 140 -9.38 -3.08 5.24
N GLY A 141 -8.18 -3.54 4.96
CA GLY A 141 -7.76 -4.92 5.03
C GLY A 141 -6.25 -4.98 5.18
N PHE A 142 -5.66 -6.16 5.16
CA PHE A 142 -4.21 -6.28 5.26
C PHE A 142 -3.66 -7.46 4.45
N TYR A 143 -2.34 -7.44 4.21
CA TYR A 143 -1.60 -8.50 3.54
C TYR A 143 -0.74 -9.24 4.57
N VAL A 144 -0.82 -10.57 4.55
CA VAL A 144 -0.06 -11.40 5.48
C VAL A 144 1.34 -11.68 4.96
N LEU A 145 2.36 -11.49 5.82
CA LEU A 145 3.77 -11.75 5.54
C LEU A 145 4.06 -13.25 5.55
N LEU A 146 4.38 -13.84 4.39
CA LEU A 146 4.69 -15.27 4.29
C LEU A 146 6.04 -15.56 3.63
N GLY A 147 6.73 -14.58 3.04
CA GLY A 147 7.94 -14.79 2.22
C GLY A 147 9.12 -15.45 2.95
N ASN A 148 9.18 -15.36 4.28
CA ASN A 148 10.20 -15.97 5.12
C ASN A 148 9.60 -16.90 6.20
N ASN A 149 8.36 -17.40 6.00
CA ASN A 149 7.74 -18.35 6.91
C ASN A 149 8.48 -19.70 6.84
N VAL A 150 8.96 -20.17 8.00
CA VAL A 150 9.84 -21.35 8.10
C VAL A 150 9.14 -22.63 7.65
N PHE A 151 7.87 -22.83 8.01
CA PHE A 151 7.11 -24.01 7.57
C PHE A 151 6.97 -24.06 6.05
N LEU A 152 6.62 -22.92 5.42
CA LEU A 152 6.48 -22.84 3.97
C LEU A 152 7.81 -23.05 3.26
N GLN A 153 8.92 -22.51 3.79
CA GLN A 153 10.25 -22.75 3.23
C GLN A 153 10.66 -24.22 3.34
N ASN A 154 10.31 -24.92 4.42
CA ASN A 154 10.54 -26.37 4.55
C ASN A 154 9.75 -27.15 3.49
N LEU A 155 8.49 -26.82 3.23
CA LEU A 155 7.71 -27.46 2.19
C LEU A 155 8.34 -27.28 0.79
N LEU A 156 8.88 -26.09 0.50
CA LEU A 156 9.60 -25.83 -0.75
C LEU A 156 10.89 -26.65 -0.85
N LYS A 157 11.68 -26.71 0.22
CA LYS A 157 12.88 -27.55 0.29
C LYS A 157 12.58 -29.02 0.00
N GLU A 158 11.45 -29.52 0.51
CA GLU A 158 11.01 -30.90 0.33
C GLU A 158 10.28 -31.14 -1.01
N GLY A 159 10.07 -30.10 -1.80
CA GLY A 159 9.34 -30.19 -3.08
C GLY A 159 7.85 -30.48 -2.96
N ARG A 160 7.23 -30.21 -1.82
CA ARG A 160 5.81 -30.49 -1.47
C ARG A 160 4.90 -29.35 -1.93
N LYS A 161 4.81 -29.13 -3.24
CA LYS A 161 4.11 -28.00 -3.85
C LYS A 161 2.61 -27.93 -3.52
N GLU A 162 1.91 -29.06 -3.56
CA GLU A 162 0.47 -29.11 -3.24
C GLU A 162 0.20 -28.70 -1.79
N GLU A 163 1.01 -29.19 -0.86
CA GLU A 163 0.87 -28.82 0.55
C GLU A 163 1.25 -27.36 0.78
N PHE A 164 2.25 -26.85 0.05
CA PHE A 164 2.58 -25.43 0.07
C PHE A 164 1.37 -24.57 -0.33
N ARG A 165 0.67 -24.94 -1.41
CA ARG A 165 -0.52 -24.24 -1.88
C ARG A 165 -1.63 -24.23 -0.83
N HIS A 166 -1.94 -25.39 -0.23
CA HIS A 166 -2.94 -25.50 0.82
C HIS A 166 -2.53 -24.77 2.09
N ALA A 167 -1.25 -24.79 2.46
CA ALA A 167 -0.73 -24.07 3.62
C ALA A 167 -0.83 -22.55 3.44
N VAL A 168 -0.48 -22.01 2.28
CA VAL A 168 -0.65 -20.58 1.97
C VAL A 168 -2.11 -20.16 2.12
N ALA A 169 -3.04 -20.93 1.54
CA ALA A 169 -4.47 -20.65 1.67
C ALA A 169 -4.98 -20.75 3.12
N TRP A 170 -4.48 -21.73 3.89
CA TRP A 170 -4.77 -21.87 5.31
C TRP A 170 -4.28 -20.65 6.11
N TRP A 171 -3.04 -20.16 5.89
CA TRP A 171 -2.54 -18.96 6.57
C TRP A 171 -3.38 -17.74 6.26
N VAL A 172 -3.74 -17.51 5.00
CA VAL A 172 -4.58 -16.38 4.59
C VAL A 172 -5.95 -16.45 5.26
N ASN A 173 -6.58 -17.64 5.27
CA ASN A 173 -7.88 -17.83 5.92
C ASN A 173 -7.79 -17.69 7.45
N SER A 174 -6.79 -18.30 8.08
CA SER A 174 -6.61 -18.27 9.54
C SER A 174 -6.32 -16.86 10.06
N THR A 175 -5.68 -16.00 9.27
CA THR A 175 -5.37 -14.62 9.63
C THR A 175 -6.44 -13.62 9.20
N LYS A 176 -7.42 -14.01 8.36
CA LYS A 176 -8.39 -13.11 7.72
C LYS A 176 -7.73 -12.06 6.82
N ALA A 177 -6.65 -12.43 6.17
CA ALA A 177 -5.91 -11.54 5.28
C ALA A 177 -6.59 -11.38 3.92
N TYR A 178 -6.18 -10.34 3.18
CA TYR A 178 -6.65 -10.06 1.83
C TYR A 178 -5.80 -10.74 0.75
N THR A 179 -4.50 -10.80 0.95
CA THR A 179 -3.52 -11.44 0.07
C THR A 179 -2.21 -11.70 0.81
N VAL A 180 -1.21 -12.18 0.08
CA VAL A 180 0.13 -12.47 0.58
C VAL A 180 1.09 -11.30 0.30
N LYS A 181 1.86 -10.92 1.30
CA LYS A 181 3.02 -10.03 1.20
C LYS A 181 4.31 -10.83 1.27
N LEU A 182 5.21 -10.56 0.35
CA LEU A 182 6.59 -11.05 0.40
C LEU A 182 7.49 -9.84 0.72
N VAL A 183 8.35 -9.97 1.73
CA VAL A 183 9.38 -8.98 2.06
C VAL A 183 10.72 -9.68 2.08
N ASN A 184 11.66 -9.23 1.24
CA ASN A 184 12.99 -9.85 1.12
C ASN A 184 12.89 -11.39 1.10
N PRO A 185 12.06 -11.97 0.20
CA PRO A 185 11.69 -13.37 0.24
C PRO A 185 12.92 -14.28 0.15
N GLY A 186 13.03 -15.22 1.10
CA GLY A 186 14.18 -16.11 1.22
C GLY A 186 15.50 -15.42 1.57
N GLY A 187 15.51 -14.12 1.88
CA GLY A 187 16.73 -13.35 2.14
C GLY A 187 17.10 -13.21 3.61
N ASP A 188 16.21 -13.51 4.55
CA ASP A 188 16.48 -13.31 5.98
C ASP A 188 17.54 -14.27 6.52
N GLU A 189 17.46 -15.55 6.17
CA GLU A 189 18.42 -16.56 6.64
C GLU A 189 19.84 -16.36 6.10
N PRO A 190 20.06 -16.07 4.80
CA PRO A 190 21.38 -15.71 4.29
C PRO A 190 22.00 -14.52 5.03
N TRP A 191 21.21 -13.49 5.35
CA TRP A 191 21.68 -12.33 6.09
C TRP A 191 22.08 -12.68 7.53
N LYS A 192 21.26 -13.47 8.24
CA LYS A 192 21.55 -13.92 9.61
C LYS A 192 22.82 -14.78 9.65
N GLY A 193 23.00 -15.68 8.70
CA GLY A 193 24.15 -16.57 8.60
C GLY A 193 25.47 -15.87 8.27
N LYS A 194 25.46 -14.96 7.32
CA LYS A 194 26.65 -14.27 6.80
C LYS A 194 26.98 -12.94 7.49
N ARG A 195 26.24 -12.54 8.51
CA ARG A 195 26.38 -11.28 9.24
C ARG A 195 26.53 -10.07 8.32
N ASN A 196 25.42 -9.40 8.02
CA ASN A 196 25.34 -8.16 7.27
C ASN A 196 25.56 -8.25 5.75
N SER A 197 25.52 -9.42 5.16
CA SER A 197 25.48 -9.56 3.71
C SER A 197 24.07 -9.93 3.24
N ASN A 198 23.52 -9.14 2.31
CA ASN A 198 22.35 -9.54 1.55
C ASN A 198 22.73 -10.64 0.53
N VAL A 199 21.74 -11.29 -0.04
CA VAL A 199 21.93 -12.15 -1.20
C VAL A 199 22.58 -11.38 -2.34
N ALA A 200 23.55 -11.97 -3.03
CA ALA A 200 24.20 -11.33 -4.16
C ALA A 200 23.22 -11.17 -5.34
N ASP A 201 22.40 -12.19 -5.54
CA ASP A 201 21.29 -12.20 -6.51
C ASP A 201 20.16 -13.10 -6.00
N ILE A 202 19.05 -13.19 -6.74
CA ILE A 202 17.90 -14.01 -6.32
C ILE A 202 18.10 -15.52 -6.50
N ASP A 203 19.22 -15.95 -7.07
CA ASP A 203 19.58 -17.35 -7.27
C ASP A 203 20.49 -17.89 -6.16
N GLU A 204 20.98 -17.02 -5.27
CA GLU A 204 21.78 -17.43 -4.11
C GLU A 204 20.93 -18.21 -3.11
N LYS A 205 21.28 -19.48 -2.90
CA LYS A 205 20.55 -20.35 -1.98
C LYS A 205 20.90 -20.08 -0.53
N SER A 206 19.92 -20.23 0.36
CA SER A 206 20.16 -20.20 1.81
C SER A 206 20.85 -21.48 2.28
N ASP A 207 21.78 -21.33 3.23
CA ASP A 207 22.48 -22.50 3.82
C ASP A 207 21.54 -23.40 4.65
N VAL A 208 20.43 -22.85 5.15
CA VAL A 208 19.47 -23.56 6.02
C VAL A 208 18.46 -24.37 5.21
N PHE A 209 17.85 -23.73 4.21
CA PHE A 209 16.76 -24.34 3.44
C PHE A 209 17.21 -24.90 2.09
N ASP A 210 18.42 -24.58 1.60
CA ASP A 210 18.89 -24.91 0.24
C ASP A 210 17.95 -24.47 -0.87
N ILE A 211 17.21 -23.40 -0.65
CA ILE A 211 16.33 -22.73 -1.61
C ILE A 211 16.77 -21.30 -1.85
N SER A 212 16.51 -20.78 -3.05
CA SER A 212 16.84 -19.41 -3.43
C SER A 212 15.62 -18.50 -3.33
N PRO A 213 15.81 -17.15 -3.21
CA PRO A 213 14.75 -16.17 -3.35
C PRO A 213 13.88 -16.39 -4.60
N ARG A 214 14.47 -16.72 -5.76
CA ARG A 214 13.75 -17.05 -6.99
C ARG A 214 12.73 -18.15 -6.76
N GLN A 215 13.13 -19.26 -6.16
CA GLN A 215 12.24 -20.40 -5.90
C GLN A 215 11.08 -20.02 -4.97
N VAL A 216 11.35 -19.20 -3.96
CA VAL A 216 10.30 -18.69 -3.06
C VAL A 216 9.32 -17.81 -3.82
N ILE A 217 9.82 -16.84 -4.61
CA ILE A 217 8.97 -15.90 -5.37
C ILE A 217 8.11 -16.66 -6.39
N GLU A 218 8.72 -17.56 -7.18
CA GLU A 218 8.01 -18.39 -8.17
C GLU A 218 6.88 -19.20 -7.54
N ALA A 219 7.16 -19.85 -6.40
CA ALA A 219 6.17 -20.66 -5.69
C ALA A 219 4.96 -19.83 -5.22
N PHE A 220 5.19 -18.62 -4.67
CA PHE A 220 4.09 -17.75 -4.27
C PHE A 220 3.35 -17.15 -5.46
N VAL A 221 4.05 -16.75 -6.53
CA VAL A 221 3.43 -16.25 -7.75
C VAL A 221 2.52 -17.32 -8.37
N GLU A 222 3.01 -18.56 -8.49
CA GLU A 222 2.23 -19.69 -8.96
C GLU A 222 1.00 -19.92 -8.09
N THR A 223 1.21 -20.10 -6.78
CA THR A 223 0.16 -20.42 -5.80
C THR A 223 -0.94 -19.37 -5.74
N VAL A 224 -0.60 -18.09 -5.60
CA VAL A 224 -1.58 -17.02 -5.44
C VAL A 224 -2.41 -16.82 -6.71
N ASN A 225 -1.79 -16.98 -7.90
CA ASN A 225 -2.51 -16.92 -9.17
C ASN A 225 -3.42 -18.14 -9.37
N GLU A 226 -2.98 -19.36 -9.02
CA GLU A 226 -3.79 -20.58 -9.09
C GLU A 226 -4.97 -20.56 -8.11
N LEU A 227 -4.79 -20.06 -6.90
CA LEU A 227 -5.87 -19.86 -5.93
C LEU A 227 -6.83 -18.73 -6.33
N GLY A 228 -6.53 -17.99 -7.40
CA GLY A 228 -7.38 -16.94 -7.93
C GLY A 228 -7.55 -15.74 -7.00
N PHE A 229 -6.56 -15.39 -6.21
CA PHE A 229 -6.66 -14.23 -5.33
C PHE A 229 -6.95 -12.96 -6.13
N PRO A 230 -7.82 -12.06 -5.61
CA PRO A 230 -8.18 -10.83 -6.31
C PRO A 230 -6.96 -9.92 -6.52
N HIS A 231 -6.09 -9.81 -5.52
CA HIS A 231 -4.79 -9.13 -5.63
C HIS A 231 -3.65 -10.14 -5.77
N PRO A 232 -2.73 -9.95 -6.74
CA PRO A 232 -1.57 -10.83 -6.90
C PRO A 232 -0.62 -10.75 -5.70
N PRO A 233 0.44 -11.58 -5.64
CA PRO A 233 1.45 -11.44 -4.61
C PRO A 233 2.01 -10.02 -4.59
N HIS A 234 2.05 -9.41 -3.41
CA HIS A 234 2.55 -8.06 -3.19
C HIS A 234 4.02 -8.13 -2.77
N VAL A 235 4.94 -7.88 -3.72
CA VAL A 235 6.35 -8.25 -3.59
C VAL A 235 7.25 -7.06 -3.29
N HIS A 236 7.81 -7.02 -2.09
CA HIS A 236 8.98 -6.23 -1.72
C HIS A 236 10.23 -7.05 -2.09
N CYS A 237 10.94 -6.64 -3.13
CA CYS A 237 12.06 -7.38 -3.69
C CYS A 237 13.25 -7.47 -2.72
N ASN A 238 14.19 -8.36 -3.01
CA ASN A 238 15.45 -8.43 -2.27
C ASN A 238 16.32 -7.17 -2.52
N ASN A 239 17.25 -6.91 -1.62
CA ASN A 239 18.24 -5.83 -1.72
C ASN A 239 17.63 -4.41 -1.70
N LEU A 240 16.55 -4.21 -0.93
CA LEU A 240 15.93 -2.89 -0.76
C LEU A 240 16.98 -1.83 -0.37
N GLY A 241 16.98 -0.72 -1.08
CA GLY A 241 17.84 0.45 -0.78
C GLY A 241 19.31 0.29 -1.18
N HIS A 242 19.75 -0.84 -1.70
CA HIS A 242 21.13 -1.07 -2.11
C HIS A 242 21.42 -0.60 -3.53
N SER A 243 22.59 0.03 -3.74
CA SER A 243 23.05 0.40 -5.09
C SER A 243 23.16 -0.85 -5.97
N GLY A 244 22.65 -0.77 -7.20
CA GLY A 244 22.66 -1.87 -8.18
C GLY A 244 21.48 -2.83 -8.07
N ASN A 245 20.55 -2.61 -7.13
CA ASN A 245 19.42 -3.51 -6.87
C ASN A 245 18.40 -3.61 -8.02
N PHE A 246 18.41 -2.67 -8.98
CA PHE A 246 17.52 -2.76 -10.14
C PHE A 246 17.67 -4.09 -10.91
N ARG A 247 18.85 -4.71 -10.88
CA ARG A 247 19.09 -6.02 -11.51
C ARG A 247 18.30 -7.12 -10.80
N THR A 248 18.38 -7.15 -9.46
CA THR A 248 17.60 -8.07 -8.64
C THR A 248 16.11 -7.87 -8.86
N THR A 249 15.67 -6.61 -9.00
CA THR A 249 14.28 -6.26 -9.26
C THR A 249 13.82 -6.74 -10.64
N LEU A 250 14.63 -6.55 -11.70
CA LEU A 250 14.32 -7.07 -13.03
C LEU A 250 14.23 -8.60 -13.03
N GLU A 251 15.16 -9.28 -12.35
CA GLU A 251 15.10 -10.75 -12.22
C GLU A 251 13.84 -11.19 -11.43
N THR A 252 13.46 -10.47 -10.37
CA THR A 252 12.20 -10.71 -9.65
C THR A 252 10.99 -10.58 -10.58
N MET A 253 10.89 -9.54 -11.39
CA MET A 253 9.80 -9.37 -12.34
C MET A 253 9.73 -10.50 -13.37
N LYS A 254 10.89 -11.00 -13.83
CA LYS A 254 10.96 -12.12 -14.78
C LYS A 254 10.41 -13.43 -14.22
N THR A 255 10.46 -13.64 -12.89
CA THR A 255 9.89 -14.84 -12.26
C THR A 255 8.39 -14.96 -12.44
N ALA A 256 7.71 -13.84 -12.69
CA ALA A 256 6.25 -13.85 -12.89
C ALA A 256 5.84 -14.58 -14.19
N GLY A 257 6.72 -14.62 -15.21
CA GLY A 257 6.34 -15.12 -16.52
C GLY A 257 5.13 -14.36 -17.06
N ASP A 258 4.04 -15.06 -17.29
CA ASP A 258 2.74 -14.52 -17.72
C ASP A 258 1.76 -14.26 -16.56
N LYS A 259 2.12 -14.66 -15.34
CA LYS A 259 1.29 -14.53 -14.14
C LYS A 259 1.32 -13.12 -13.59
N ARG A 260 0.25 -12.74 -12.88
CA ARG A 260 0.15 -11.41 -12.25
C ARG A 260 1.11 -11.29 -11.07
N MET A 261 1.78 -10.12 -10.97
CA MET A 261 2.61 -9.72 -9.84
C MET A 261 2.47 -8.23 -9.57
N HIS A 262 2.46 -7.83 -8.31
CA HIS A 262 2.51 -6.43 -7.89
C HIS A 262 3.79 -6.13 -7.12
N LEU A 263 4.60 -5.17 -7.63
CA LEU A 263 5.85 -4.76 -6.98
C LEU A 263 5.55 -3.64 -5.98
N ALA A 264 5.94 -3.85 -4.73
CA ALA A 264 5.78 -2.88 -3.66
C ALA A 264 6.84 -1.77 -3.76
N HIS A 265 6.45 -0.52 -3.48
CA HIS A 265 7.34 0.65 -3.31
C HIS A 265 8.58 0.62 -4.22
N ILE A 266 8.32 0.44 -5.52
CA ILE A 266 9.33 0.09 -6.55
C ILE A 266 10.48 1.10 -6.64
N GLN A 267 10.29 2.36 -6.18
CA GLN A 267 11.36 3.34 -6.17
C GLN A 267 12.56 2.92 -5.31
N PHE A 268 12.34 2.20 -4.18
CA PHE A 268 13.42 1.69 -3.33
C PHE A 268 14.20 0.52 -3.96
N HIS A 269 13.74 0.04 -5.09
CA HIS A 269 14.29 -1.09 -5.85
C HIS A 269 14.80 -0.70 -7.24
N SER A 270 14.96 0.61 -7.52
CA SER A 270 15.30 1.15 -8.84
C SER A 270 16.66 1.86 -8.87
N TYR A 271 17.60 1.41 -8.04
CA TYR A 271 18.94 2.00 -7.96
C TYR A 271 19.93 1.26 -8.86
N GLY A 272 20.68 2.05 -9.65
CA GLY A 272 21.86 1.61 -10.36
C GLY A 272 23.13 1.80 -9.53
N GLY A 273 24.27 1.82 -10.21
CA GLY A 273 25.59 1.86 -9.60
C GLY A 273 26.16 0.47 -9.30
N GLU A 274 27.33 0.45 -8.67
CA GLU A 274 27.95 -0.77 -8.15
C GLU A 274 27.49 -1.02 -6.71
N VAL A 275 27.56 -2.26 -6.24
CA VAL A 275 27.16 -2.61 -4.87
C VAL A 275 27.86 -1.70 -3.85
N GLY A 276 27.07 -0.90 -3.14
CA GLY A 276 27.55 0.03 -2.12
C GLY A 276 28.25 1.29 -2.63
N LYS A 277 28.27 1.54 -3.96
CA LYS A 277 28.99 2.70 -4.54
C LYS A 277 28.17 3.36 -5.66
N ASN A 278 28.36 4.69 -5.75
CA ASN A 278 27.88 5.50 -6.88
C ASN A 278 26.43 5.22 -7.31
N PRO A 279 25.43 5.26 -6.41
CA PRO A 279 24.06 5.05 -6.79
C PRO A 279 23.61 6.08 -7.84
N ASP A 280 22.88 5.61 -8.84
CA ASP A 280 22.20 6.43 -9.85
C ASP A 280 20.77 5.91 -10.06
N SER A 281 19.98 6.59 -10.88
CA SER A 281 18.64 6.14 -11.21
C SER A 281 18.67 5.07 -12.29
N LYS A 282 17.87 4.02 -12.10
CA LYS A 282 17.49 3.01 -13.09
C LYS A 282 15.96 2.94 -13.27
N ALA A 283 15.29 4.04 -12.95
CA ALA A 283 13.85 4.16 -13.14
C ALA A 283 13.43 3.91 -14.60
N ALA A 284 14.25 4.31 -15.58
CA ALA A 284 13.93 4.11 -16.98
C ALA A 284 13.90 2.64 -17.37
N GLU A 285 14.87 1.84 -16.91
CA GLU A 285 14.93 0.40 -17.19
C GLU A 285 13.78 -0.35 -16.51
N ILE A 286 13.44 0.03 -15.29
CA ILE A 286 12.30 -0.54 -14.54
C ILE A 286 10.98 -0.16 -15.21
N ALA A 287 10.78 1.12 -15.54
CA ALA A 287 9.57 1.59 -16.20
C ALA A 287 9.37 0.95 -17.59
N GLU A 288 10.44 0.77 -18.38
CA GLU A 288 10.36 0.10 -19.67
C GLU A 288 9.94 -1.36 -19.54
N TYR A 289 10.44 -2.08 -18.52
CA TYR A 289 9.99 -3.44 -18.26
C TYR A 289 8.49 -3.48 -17.92
N ILE A 290 8.02 -2.64 -16.99
CA ILE A 290 6.60 -2.54 -16.63
C ILE A 290 5.74 -2.15 -17.84
N ASN A 291 6.19 -1.19 -18.65
CA ASN A 291 5.48 -0.74 -19.85
C ASN A 291 5.25 -1.87 -20.88
N THR A 292 6.16 -2.84 -20.94
CA THR A 292 6.12 -3.94 -21.93
C THR A 292 5.52 -5.24 -21.37
N HIS A 293 5.29 -5.36 -20.05
CA HIS A 293 4.77 -6.56 -19.40
C HIS A 293 3.43 -6.28 -18.69
N PRO A 294 2.30 -6.50 -19.37
CA PRO A 294 0.98 -6.13 -18.88
C PRO A 294 0.51 -6.87 -17.61
N ASN A 295 1.14 -7.95 -17.24
CA ASN A 295 0.88 -8.72 -16.01
C ASN A 295 1.58 -8.15 -14.77
N ILE A 296 2.46 -7.16 -14.94
CA ILE A 296 3.19 -6.50 -13.85
C ILE A 296 2.56 -5.15 -13.54
N SER A 297 2.33 -4.89 -12.26
CA SER A 297 1.94 -3.58 -11.71
C SER A 297 2.80 -3.22 -10.51
N CYS A 298 2.80 -1.97 -10.10
CA CYS A 298 3.56 -1.53 -8.93
C CYS A 298 2.91 -0.34 -8.22
N ASP A 299 3.19 -0.20 -6.93
CA ASP A 299 3.10 1.07 -6.23
C ASP A 299 4.49 1.71 -6.10
N VAL A 300 4.55 3.03 -6.01
CA VAL A 300 5.85 3.71 -6.10
C VAL A 300 6.57 3.78 -4.75
N GLY A 301 5.87 3.98 -3.65
CA GLY A 301 6.50 4.24 -2.36
C GLY A 301 7.29 5.55 -2.37
N GLN A 302 6.70 6.61 -2.93
CA GLN A 302 7.36 7.90 -3.17
C GLN A 302 7.99 8.49 -1.92
N VAL A 303 9.29 8.75 -1.96
CA VAL A 303 9.97 9.51 -0.91
C VAL A 303 9.55 10.97 -0.96
N MET A 304 9.13 11.50 0.20
CA MET A 304 8.82 12.91 0.41
C MET A 304 9.72 13.48 1.51
N PHE A 305 10.19 14.72 1.34
CA PHE A 305 11.07 15.34 2.32
C PHE A 305 10.32 15.68 3.62
N GLY A 306 10.98 15.48 4.73
CA GLY A 306 10.44 15.71 6.07
C GLY A 306 10.62 14.51 7.00
N LYS A 307 9.93 14.55 8.14
CA LYS A 307 9.94 13.46 9.12
C LYS A 307 9.25 12.21 8.55
N SER A 308 9.81 11.07 8.88
CA SER A 308 9.33 9.74 8.51
C SER A 308 9.63 8.76 9.65
N THR A 309 9.10 7.57 9.54
CA THR A 309 9.45 6.43 10.39
C THR A 309 9.55 5.20 9.50
N ILE A 310 10.76 4.68 9.38
CA ILE A 310 10.96 3.43 8.62
C ILE A 310 10.53 2.26 9.48
N MET A 311 9.63 1.44 8.96
CA MET A 311 9.21 0.18 9.57
C MET A 311 9.16 -0.92 8.50
N THR A 312 10.02 -1.90 8.62
CA THR A 312 10.19 -2.93 7.60
C THR A 312 10.49 -4.30 8.22
N ALA A 313 10.01 -5.35 7.57
CA ALA A 313 10.46 -6.72 7.84
C ALA A 313 11.78 -7.07 7.10
N ASP A 314 12.40 -6.11 6.40
CA ASP A 314 13.73 -6.24 5.82
C ASP A 314 14.80 -5.93 6.90
N ALA A 315 15.25 -6.98 7.59
CA ALA A 315 16.26 -6.87 8.65
C ALA A 315 17.58 -6.25 8.17
N PRO A 316 18.11 -6.57 6.97
CA PRO A 316 19.31 -5.93 6.43
C PRO A 316 19.19 -4.42 6.32
N LEU A 317 18.08 -3.90 5.80
CA LEU A 317 17.85 -2.46 5.70
C LEU A 317 17.72 -1.81 7.08
N ALA A 318 16.93 -2.39 8.00
CA ALA A 318 16.77 -1.86 9.35
C ALA A 318 18.11 -1.71 10.08
N TYR A 319 18.97 -2.72 9.97
CA TYR A 319 20.32 -2.70 10.56
C TYR A 319 21.20 -1.60 9.94
N LEU A 320 21.17 -1.43 8.62
CA LEU A 320 21.92 -0.40 7.90
C LEU A 320 21.47 1.00 8.36
N LEU A 321 20.18 1.25 8.38
CA LEU A 321 19.62 2.55 8.77
C LEU A 321 19.94 2.90 10.22
N ARG A 322 19.88 1.96 11.16
CA ARG A 322 20.35 2.15 12.53
C ARG A 322 21.79 2.65 12.58
N GLY A 323 22.66 2.08 11.74
CA GLY A 323 24.06 2.50 11.65
C GLY A 323 24.21 3.97 11.24
N PHE A 324 23.36 4.46 10.36
CA PHE A 324 23.38 5.86 9.89
C PHE A 324 22.71 6.82 10.85
N THR A 325 21.52 6.49 11.37
CA THR A 325 20.76 7.41 12.22
C THR A 325 21.35 7.56 13.61
N LYS A 326 22.01 6.51 14.13
CA LYS A 326 22.51 6.42 15.52
C LYS A 326 21.49 6.82 16.58
N GLY A 327 20.23 6.80 16.20
CA GLY A 327 19.08 7.19 17.01
C GLY A 327 18.35 6.02 17.62
N LYS A 328 17.07 6.25 17.92
CA LYS A 328 16.15 5.21 18.40
C LYS A 328 16.02 4.09 17.36
N TRP A 329 15.93 2.87 17.83
CA TRP A 329 15.75 1.69 16.99
C TRP A 329 15.14 0.55 17.79
N VAL A 330 14.23 -0.18 17.18
CA VAL A 330 13.70 -1.44 17.70
C VAL A 330 13.75 -2.48 16.58
N ASN A 331 14.16 -3.68 16.92
CA ASN A 331 13.99 -4.87 16.09
C ASN A 331 13.17 -5.90 16.87
N ALA A 332 12.17 -6.46 16.24
CA ALA A 332 11.30 -7.48 16.82
C ALA A 332 11.22 -8.66 15.87
N ASP A 333 11.94 -9.72 16.18
CA ASP A 333 11.74 -11.01 15.54
C ASP A 333 10.44 -11.64 16.03
N THR A 334 9.82 -12.43 15.17
CA THR A 334 8.58 -13.13 15.43
C THR A 334 8.77 -14.61 15.12
N GLU A 335 9.10 -15.39 16.10
CA GLU A 335 9.24 -16.87 16.04
C GLU A 335 9.66 -17.42 14.67
N CYS A 336 8.83 -18.24 14.03
CA CYS A 336 9.06 -18.84 12.71
C CYS A 336 8.53 -17.97 11.54
N GLU A 337 8.34 -16.68 11.77
CA GLU A 337 7.81 -15.71 10.82
C GLU A 337 8.83 -14.59 10.55
N SER A 338 8.43 -13.56 9.80
CA SER A 338 9.27 -12.39 9.57
C SER A 338 9.27 -11.46 10.79
N GLY A 339 10.43 -10.95 11.14
CA GLY A 339 10.60 -9.89 12.11
C GLY A 339 10.25 -8.49 11.56
N CYS A 340 10.57 -7.46 12.34
CA CYS A 340 10.31 -6.07 11.97
C CYS A 340 11.36 -5.16 12.60
N GLY A 341 11.92 -4.24 11.82
CA GLY A 341 12.78 -3.17 12.30
C GLY A 341 12.10 -1.81 12.19
N ILE A 342 12.25 -0.97 13.21
CA ILE A 342 11.64 0.36 13.27
C ILE A 342 12.73 1.39 13.57
N VAL A 343 12.84 2.41 12.71
CA VAL A 343 13.83 3.47 12.82
C VAL A 343 13.17 4.82 12.52
N PRO A 344 13.05 5.74 13.50
CA PRO A 344 12.70 7.13 13.20
C PRO A 344 13.69 7.73 12.20
N PHE A 345 13.18 8.37 11.18
CA PHE A 345 13.96 8.84 10.04
C PHE A 345 13.54 10.25 9.61
N SER A 346 14.34 10.88 8.77
CA SER A 346 13.98 12.15 8.12
C SER A 346 14.67 12.26 6.78
N TYR A 347 13.87 12.47 5.73
CA TYR A 347 14.40 12.76 4.40
C TYR A 347 14.71 14.24 4.26
N GLN A 348 15.90 14.55 3.72
CA GLN A 348 16.42 15.91 3.62
C GLN A 348 16.84 16.23 2.19
N GLU A 349 16.39 17.36 1.66
CA GLU A 349 16.58 17.79 0.26
C GLU A 349 18.06 17.87 -0.17
N HIS A 350 18.93 18.30 0.75
CA HIS A 350 20.35 18.46 0.47
C HIS A 350 21.18 17.17 0.53
N VAL A 351 20.62 16.08 1.07
CA VAL A 351 21.28 14.78 1.15
C VAL A 351 21.17 14.06 -0.19
N TYR A 352 22.31 13.68 -0.75
CA TYR A 352 22.40 13.06 -2.08
C TYR A 352 21.44 11.88 -2.26
N MET A 353 21.48 10.92 -1.34
CA MET A 353 20.67 9.71 -1.46
C MET A 353 19.18 10.00 -1.36
N HIS A 354 18.77 10.89 -0.45
CA HIS A 354 17.36 11.26 -0.29
C HIS A 354 16.81 11.99 -1.52
N ALA A 355 17.61 12.90 -2.10
CA ALA A 355 17.24 13.59 -3.33
C ALA A 355 17.16 12.64 -4.52
N LEU A 356 18.06 11.65 -4.61
CA LEU A 356 18.02 10.62 -5.64
C LEU A 356 16.78 9.74 -5.49
N GLN A 357 16.45 9.32 -4.28
CA GLN A 357 15.23 8.53 -3.98
C GLN A 357 13.96 9.30 -4.39
N TRP A 358 13.87 10.58 -4.01
CA TRP A 358 12.77 11.44 -4.39
C TRP A 358 12.62 11.54 -5.93
N ALA A 359 13.74 11.71 -6.63
CA ALA A 359 13.75 11.81 -8.09
C ALA A 359 13.34 10.51 -8.77
N ILE A 360 13.86 9.37 -8.33
CA ILE A 360 13.53 8.04 -8.89
C ILE A 360 12.03 7.77 -8.85
N GLY A 361 11.36 8.09 -7.74
CA GLY A 361 9.92 7.88 -7.66
C GLY A 361 9.13 8.73 -8.66
N LEU A 362 9.50 10.01 -8.82
CA LEU A 362 8.88 10.87 -9.83
C LEU A 362 9.18 10.40 -11.26
N GLU A 363 10.41 9.94 -11.55
CA GLU A 363 10.76 9.37 -12.84
C GLU A 363 9.89 8.16 -13.18
N LEU A 364 9.68 7.26 -12.24
CA LEU A 364 8.83 6.08 -12.44
C LEU A 364 7.42 6.46 -12.88
N PHE A 365 6.80 7.45 -12.21
CA PHE A 365 5.51 7.97 -12.64
C PHE A 365 5.56 8.58 -14.03
N LEU A 366 6.52 9.47 -14.29
CA LEU A 366 6.60 10.23 -15.55
C LEU A 366 7.00 9.36 -16.75
N LEU A 367 7.73 8.27 -16.55
CA LEU A 367 8.15 7.31 -17.57
C LEU A 367 7.14 6.17 -17.80
N SER A 368 6.19 5.99 -16.89
CA SER A 368 5.12 5.01 -17.07
C SER A 368 4.19 5.44 -18.19
N LYS A 369 4.05 4.62 -19.23
CA LYS A 369 3.16 4.90 -20.39
C LYS A 369 1.70 4.57 -20.09
N ASP A 370 1.46 3.61 -19.19
CA ASP A 370 0.13 3.17 -18.80
C ASP A 370 -0.09 3.47 -17.30
N PRO A 371 -0.88 4.51 -16.95
CA PRO A 371 -1.15 4.87 -15.56
C PRO A 371 -1.89 3.78 -14.77
N TRP A 372 -2.49 2.78 -15.43
CA TRP A 372 -3.13 1.64 -14.76
C TRP A 372 -2.14 0.65 -14.14
N ARG A 373 -0.85 0.77 -14.47
CA ARG A 373 0.23 -0.11 -14.00
C ARG A 373 0.99 0.43 -12.81
N ILE A 374 0.82 1.71 -12.51
CA ILE A 374 1.55 2.41 -11.48
C ILE A 374 0.58 3.09 -10.51
N VAL A 375 0.74 2.83 -9.23
CA VAL A 375 -0.17 3.33 -8.19
C VAL A 375 0.56 4.34 -7.31
N LEU A 376 -0.15 5.42 -6.96
CA LEU A 376 0.37 6.42 -6.03
C LEU A 376 0.35 5.87 -4.61
N SER A 377 1.53 5.84 -3.99
CA SER A 377 1.76 5.50 -2.59
C SER A 377 3.04 6.18 -2.10
N THR A 378 3.12 6.46 -0.82
CA THR A 378 4.38 6.82 -0.13
C THR A 378 4.91 5.66 0.70
N ASP A 379 4.29 4.48 0.62
CA ASP A 379 4.59 3.38 1.54
C ASP A 379 4.54 3.89 2.99
N HIS A 380 3.45 4.61 3.31
CA HIS A 380 3.29 5.32 4.58
C HIS A 380 3.63 4.45 5.79
N PRO A 381 4.52 4.87 6.68
CA PRO A 381 5.26 6.14 6.70
C PRO A 381 6.67 6.07 6.09
N ASN A 382 7.08 4.96 5.47
CA ASN A 382 8.45 4.68 5.05
C ASN A 382 9.03 5.73 4.09
N GLY A 383 8.37 6.04 2.99
CA GLY A 383 8.77 7.11 2.06
C GLY A 383 8.31 8.49 2.50
N GLY A 384 7.30 8.54 3.36
CA GLY A 384 6.70 9.76 3.88
C GLY A 384 5.26 9.55 4.33
N SER A 385 4.70 10.54 5.00
CA SER A 385 3.28 10.50 5.38
C SER A 385 2.38 10.53 4.15
N PHE A 386 1.27 9.77 4.16
CA PHE A 386 0.23 9.87 3.14
C PHE A 386 -0.38 11.29 3.06
N MET A 387 -0.22 12.11 4.10
CA MET A 387 -0.59 13.53 4.07
C MET A 387 0.20 14.33 3.01
N ASN A 388 1.25 13.77 2.43
CA ASN A 388 1.98 14.36 1.31
C ASN A 388 1.36 14.05 -0.08
N TYR A 389 0.29 13.24 -0.16
CA TYR A 389 -0.35 12.91 -1.45
C TYR A 389 -0.75 14.16 -2.26
N PRO A 390 -1.34 15.21 -1.67
CA PRO A 390 -1.65 16.44 -2.42
C PRO A 390 -0.42 17.10 -3.06
N LYS A 391 0.70 17.20 -2.32
CA LYS A 391 1.96 17.72 -2.85
C LYS A 391 2.53 16.81 -3.95
N LEU A 392 2.46 15.49 -3.78
CA LEU A 392 2.89 14.54 -4.80
C LEU A 392 2.04 14.66 -6.07
N ILE A 393 0.73 14.80 -5.96
CA ILE A 393 -0.16 15.03 -7.09
C ILE A 393 0.23 16.33 -7.82
N ARG A 394 0.51 17.41 -7.08
CA ARG A 394 0.98 18.66 -7.69
C ARG A 394 2.30 18.48 -8.43
N LEU A 395 3.27 17.76 -7.86
CA LEU A 395 4.55 17.43 -8.53
C LEU A 395 4.34 16.69 -9.87
N LEU A 396 3.29 15.89 -9.99
CA LEU A 396 2.95 15.17 -11.22
C LEU A 396 2.19 16.03 -12.22
N MET A 397 1.35 16.97 -11.77
CA MET A 397 0.45 17.78 -12.61
C MET A 397 1.00 19.16 -12.99
N ASP A 398 2.00 19.67 -12.25
CA ASP A 398 2.54 21.03 -12.41
C ASP A 398 4.05 20.96 -12.64
N ARG A 399 4.43 21.05 -13.93
CA ARG A 399 5.83 20.98 -14.36
C ARG A 399 6.67 22.14 -13.82
N GLU A 400 6.12 23.33 -13.77
CA GLU A 400 6.85 24.50 -13.29
C GLU A 400 7.11 24.41 -11.78
N PHE A 401 6.11 23.99 -11.01
CA PHE A 401 6.31 23.68 -9.58
C PHE A 401 7.36 22.58 -9.38
N ARG A 402 7.31 21.51 -10.18
CA ARG A 402 8.31 20.44 -10.13
C ARG A 402 9.72 20.95 -10.44
N LYS A 403 9.89 21.85 -11.42
CA LYS A 403 11.18 22.48 -11.72
C LYS A 403 11.72 23.34 -10.56
N GLU A 404 10.84 24.08 -9.89
CA GLU A 404 11.22 24.84 -8.69
C GLU A 404 11.72 23.93 -7.57
N GLU A 405 11.04 22.81 -7.31
CA GLU A 405 11.46 21.83 -6.32
C GLU A 405 12.79 21.14 -6.71
N ILE A 406 12.97 20.78 -8.00
CA ILE A 406 14.22 20.23 -8.53
C ILE A 406 15.41 21.20 -8.29
N ALA A 407 15.19 22.50 -8.40
CA ALA A 407 16.26 23.50 -8.19
C ALA A 407 16.72 23.56 -6.73
N ARG A 408 15.88 23.16 -5.76
CA ARG A 408 16.19 23.21 -4.32
C ARG A 408 16.93 21.98 -3.80
N VAL A 409 16.79 20.84 -4.48
CA VAL A 409 17.37 19.57 -4.02
C VAL A 409 18.84 19.40 -4.41
N ASN A 410 19.52 18.39 -3.88
CA ASN A 410 20.92 18.09 -4.17
C ASN A 410 21.19 17.92 -5.68
N GLN A 411 21.92 18.86 -6.28
CA GLN A 411 22.15 18.88 -7.74
C GLN A 411 23.06 17.76 -8.24
N LYS A 412 23.90 17.17 -7.36
CA LYS A 412 24.71 15.99 -7.76
C LYS A 412 23.80 14.77 -7.97
N ALA A 413 22.76 14.63 -7.17
CA ALA A 413 21.74 13.58 -7.34
C ALA A 413 20.96 13.81 -8.65
N MET A 414 20.55 15.06 -8.92
CA MET A 414 19.82 15.42 -10.15
C MET A 414 20.62 15.16 -11.44
N ASN A 415 21.94 15.13 -11.38
CA ASN A 415 22.80 14.77 -12.52
C ASN A 415 22.95 13.24 -12.68
N LYS A 416 22.31 12.44 -11.82
CA LYS A 416 22.32 10.98 -11.83
C LYS A 416 20.95 10.38 -12.13
N CYS A 417 20.03 11.20 -12.59
CA CYS A 417 18.67 10.85 -12.98
C CYS A 417 18.24 11.67 -14.20
N GLN A 418 17.12 11.33 -14.81
CA GLN A 418 16.57 12.00 -16.01
C GLN A 418 15.45 13.01 -15.66
N LEU A 419 15.14 13.21 -14.38
CA LEU A 419 13.95 13.96 -13.94
C LEU A 419 13.90 15.39 -14.50
N LYS A 420 15.07 16.04 -14.70
CA LYS A 420 15.16 17.39 -15.29
C LYS A 420 14.65 17.47 -16.73
N ASP A 421 14.71 16.37 -17.46
CA ASP A 421 14.42 16.28 -18.88
C ASP A 421 12.98 15.78 -19.14
N LEU A 422 12.21 15.49 -18.09
CA LEU A 422 10.86 14.95 -18.19
C LEU A 422 9.82 16.07 -18.12
N ASP A 423 9.20 16.36 -19.25
CA ASP A 423 8.20 17.42 -19.41
C ASP A 423 6.74 16.97 -19.20
N ARG A 424 6.50 15.65 -19.05
CA ARG A 424 5.14 15.10 -18.87
C ARG A 424 4.45 15.69 -17.66
N GLU A 425 3.16 15.97 -17.80
CA GLU A 425 2.22 16.30 -16.75
C GLU A 425 1.07 15.30 -16.75
N TYR A 426 0.60 14.97 -15.56
CA TYR A 426 -0.59 14.12 -15.38
C TYR A 426 -1.85 14.97 -15.50
N THR A 427 -2.87 14.43 -16.14
CA THR A 427 -4.23 15.01 -16.17
C THR A 427 -5.01 14.61 -14.92
N LEU A 428 -6.14 15.28 -14.65
CA LEU A 428 -7.06 14.87 -13.57
C LEU A 428 -7.58 13.44 -13.75
N ASN A 429 -7.76 13.01 -15.00
CA ASN A 429 -8.16 11.64 -15.32
C ASN A 429 -7.06 10.62 -14.94
N GLU A 430 -5.80 10.91 -15.28
CA GLU A 430 -4.68 10.05 -14.88
C GLU A 430 -4.48 10.03 -13.36
N ILE A 431 -4.71 11.16 -12.66
CA ILE A 431 -4.71 11.20 -11.19
C ILE A 431 -5.85 10.32 -10.65
N ALA A 432 -7.05 10.37 -11.24
CA ALA A 432 -8.13 9.46 -10.85
C ALA A 432 -7.77 7.99 -11.10
N ILE A 433 -6.97 7.68 -12.13
CA ILE A 433 -6.47 6.33 -12.35
C ILE A 433 -5.51 5.92 -11.22
N ILE A 434 -4.40 6.65 -11.02
CA ILE A 434 -3.34 6.21 -10.11
C ILE A 434 -3.68 6.24 -8.62
N THR A 435 -4.78 6.92 -8.24
CA THR A 435 -5.19 7.11 -6.85
C THR A 435 -6.54 6.45 -6.49
N ARG A 436 -7.30 5.97 -7.47
CA ARG A 436 -8.67 5.43 -7.27
C ARG A 436 -8.93 4.19 -8.11
N ALA A 437 -9.10 4.35 -9.41
CA ALA A 437 -9.48 3.30 -10.33
C ALA A 437 -8.39 2.21 -10.48
N GLY A 438 -7.14 2.61 -10.62
CA GLY A 438 -5.98 1.72 -10.75
C GLY A 438 -5.75 0.86 -9.52
N PRO A 439 -5.61 1.44 -8.30
CA PRO A 439 -5.47 0.63 -7.09
C PRO A 439 -6.68 -0.25 -6.81
N ALA A 440 -7.92 0.21 -7.02
CA ALA A 440 -9.11 -0.63 -6.89
C ALA A 440 -9.07 -1.83 -7.85
N LYS A 441 -8.70 -1.60 -9.12
CA LYS A 441 -8.53 -2.65 -10.11
C LYS A 441 -7.39 -3.62 -9.75
N ALA A 442 -6.25 -3.11 -9.29
CA ALA A 442 -5.12 -3.94 -8.86
C ALA A 442 -5.46 -4.81 -7.65
N LEU A 443 -6.33 -4.32 -6.76
CA LEU A 443 -6.88 -5.07 -5.63
C LEU A 443 -8.00 -6.03 -6.03
N GLY A 444 -8.57 -5.92 -7.24
CA GLY A 444 -9.74 -6.72 -7.65
C GLY A 444 -11.04 -6.27 -6.98
N LEU A 445 -11.12 -5.04 -6.50
CA LEU A 445 -12.32 -4.46 -5.87
C LEU A 445 -13.30 -3.99 -6.95
N LYS A 446 -14.26 -4.86 -7.30
CA LYS A 446 -15.20 -4.62 -8.40
C LYS A 446 -16.18 -3.46 -8.14
N ASN A 447 -16.48 -3.18 -6.88
CA ASN A 447 -17.46 -2.17 -6.47
C ASN A 447 -16.83 -0.84 -6.02
N LYS A 448 -15.51 -0.66 -6.20
CA LYS A 448 -14.76 0.54 -5.77
C LYS A 448 -13.94 1.14 -6.90
N GLY A 449 -13.52 2.39 -6.70
CA GLY A 449 -12.71 3.12 -7.69
C GLY A 449 -13.47 3.57 -8.92
N HIS A 450 -14.80 3.49 -8.92
CA HIS A 450 -15.67 3.98 -9.98
C HIS A 450 -17.05 4.43 -9.46
N LEU A 451 -17.82 5.13 -10.31
CA LEU A 451 -19.13 5.70 -10.04
C LEU A 451 -20.22 5.12 -10.96
N GLY A 452 -20.01 3.93 -11.50
CA GLY A 452 -21.02 3.21 -12.28
C GLY A 452 -22.08 2.58 -11.39
N ALA A 453 -23.26 2.28 -11.96
CA ALA A 453 -24.36 1.64 -11.24
C ALA A 453 -23.91 0.34 -10.53
N GLY A 454 -24.34 0.16 -9.29
CA GLY A 454 -23.97 -0.96 -8.42
C GLY A 454 -22.68 -0.75 -7.61
N ALA A 455 -21.84 0.24 -7.95
CA ALA A 455 -20.68 0.58 -7.14
C ALA A 455 -21.06 1.05 -5.74
N ASP A 456 -20.15 0.91 -4.78
CA ASP A 456 -20.27 1.58 -3.49
C ASP A 456 -20.29 3.09 -3.71
N ALA A 457 -21.19 3.79 -3.04
CA ALA A 457 -21.26 5.25 -3.12
C ALA A 457 -20.15 5.89 -2.26
N ASP A 458 -18.90 5.58 -2.63
CA ASP A 458 -17.68 6.17 -2.09
C ASP A 458 -17.25 7.29 -3.05
N ILE A 459 -17.48 8.55 -2.66
CA ILE A 459 -17.35 9.70 -3.55
C ILE A 459 -16.59 10.83 -2.87
N THR A 460 -15.73 11.50 -3.63
CA THR A 460 -15.06 12.71 -3.20
C THR A 460 -15.34 13.85 -4.16
N VAL A 461 -15.67 15.03 -3.62
CA VAL A 461 -15.93 16.23 -4.39
C VAL A 461 -14.96 17.33 -3.95
N TYR A 462 -14.23 17.89 -4.90
CA TYR A 462 -13.24 18.94 -4.69
C TYR A 462 -13.68 20.24 -5.38
N ASP A 463 -13.39 21.38 -4.75
CA ASP A 463 -13.44 22.65 -5.43
C ASP A 463 -12.32 22.70 -6.48
N MET A 464 -12.66 23.07 -7.73
CA MET A 464 -11.64 23.22 -8.77
C MET A 464 -10.71 24.39 -8.42
N GLN A 465 -9.41 24.12 -8.32
CA GLN A 465 -8.38 25.10 -8.03
C GLN A 465 -7.18 24.92 -8.97
N ASP A 466 -6.48 26.03 -9.26
CA ASP A 466 -5.22 25.98 -10.04
C ASP A 466 -4.11 25.30 -9.22
N ASP A 467 -3.99 25.64 -7.94
CA ASP A 467 -3.11 24.94 -7.02
C ASP A 467 -3.66 23.54 -6.71
N LYS A 468 -3.06 22.53 -7.32
CA LYS A 468 -3.50 21.13 -7.16
C LYS A 468 -3.20 20.57 -5.77
N GLU A 469 -2.18 21.07 -5.08
CA GLU A 469 -1.93 20.69 -3.69
C GLU A 469 -3.05 21.18 -2.78
N ALA A 470 -3.43 22.45 -2.90
CA ALA A 470 -4.55 23.01 -2.15
C ALA A 470 -5.88 22.30 -2.48
N MET A 471 -6.13 22.00 -3.75
CA MET A 471 -7.32 21.30 -4.21
C MET A 471 -7.48 19.92 -3.55
N PHE A 472 -6.45 19.09 -3.62
CA PHE A 472 -6.51 17.72 -3.13
C PHE A 472 -6.33 17.57 -1.60
N ASN A 473 -5.91 18.65 -0.92
CA ASN A 473 -5.76 18.67 0.54
C ASN A 473 -7.07 19.01 1.28
N ALA A 474 -8.11 19.44 0.57
CA ALA A 474 -9.35 19.87 1.19
C ALA A 474 -10.58 19.52 0.34
N PRO A 475 -11.03 18.26 0.34
CA PRO A 475 -12.28 17.90 -0.31
C PRO A 475 -13.45 18.65 0.35
N ARG A 476 -14.35 19.19 -0.46
CA ARG A 476 -15.57 19.84 0.04
C ARG A 476 -16.56 18.82 0.59
N TYR A 477 -16.71 17.69 -0.11
CA TYR A 477 -17.57 16.59 0.35
C TYR A 477 -16.82 15.27 0.24
N VAL A 478 -16.99 14.44 1.25
CA VAL A 478 -16.60 13.03 1.24
C VAL A 478 -17.80 12.20 1.64
N ILE A 479 -18.21 11.31 0.77
CA ILE A 479 -19.34 10.42 0.96
C ILE A 479 -18.80 8.99 1.04
N LYS A 480 -19.14 8.27 2.09
CA LYS A 480 -18.74 6.89 2.33
C LYS A 480 -19.98 6.00 2.39
N SER A 481 -20.06 5.02 1.47
CA SER A 481 -21.24 4.13 1.36
C SER A 481 -22.57 4.93 1.37
N GLY A 482 -22.60 6.05 0.65
CA GLY A 482 -23.76 6.93 0.55
C GLY A 482 -23.99 7.88 1.73
N VAL A 483 -23.18 7.79 2.78
CA VAL A 483 -23.28 8.64 3.97
C VAL A 483 -22.30 9.82 3.83
N PRO A 484 -22.77 11.08 3.85
CA PRO A 484 -21.89 12.24 3.91
C PRO A 484 -21.10 12.27 5.23
N ILE A 485 -19.76 12.08 5.14
CA ILE A 485 -18.85 12.12 6.27
C ILE A 485 -18.27 13.52 6.44
N ILE A 486 -17.88 14.14 5.33
CA ILE A 486 -17.43 15.53 5.26
C ILE A 486 -18.44 16.31 4.41
N ASN A 487 -18.89 17.42 4.93
CA ASN A 487 -19.80 18.35 4.27
C ASN A 487 -19.28 19.78 4.47
N ASN A 488 -19.02 20.50 3.37
CA ASN A 488 -18.37 21.81 3.39
C ASN A 488 -17.10 21.85 4.25
N HIS A 489 -16.20 20.88 4.02
CA HIS A 489 -14.90 20.71 4.69
C HIS A 489 -14.95 20.27 6.18
N GLU A 490 -16.12 20.04 6.74
CA GLU A 490 -16.30 19.68 8.15
C GLU A 490 -16.86 18.27 8.31
N PHE A 491 -16.40 17.53 9.32
CA PHE A 491 -16.99 16.25 9.69
C PHE A 491 -18.40 16.47 10.24
N VAL A 492 -19.37 15.75 9.69
CA VAL A 492 -20.80 15.86 10.05
C VAL A 492 -21.41 14.56 10.54
N THR A 493 -20.67 13.46 10.45
CA THR A 493 -21.11 12.11 10.84
C THR A 493 -19.90 11.29 11.24
N ASP A 494 -20.04 10.47 12.28
CA ASP A 494 -19.14 9.37 12.56
C ASP A 494 -19.48 8.18 11.65
N TYR A 495 -18.49 7.39 11.33
CA TYR A 495 -18.64 6.23 10.47
C TYR A 495 -17.55 5.18 10.76
N THR A 496 -17.88 3.90 10.62
CA THR A 496 -16.92 2.80 10.66
C THR A 496 -16.99 2.04 9.35
N GLY A 497 -15.87 1.95 8.63
CA GLY A 497 -15.79 1.19 7.40
C GLY A 497 -15.63 -0.31 7.63
N ARG A 498 -15.73 -1.09 6.54
CA ARG A 498 -15.68 -2.56 6.56
C ARG A 498 -14.25 -3.09 6.56
N ILE A 499 -14.07 -4.29 7.11
CA ILE A 499 -12.87 -5.11 6.93
C ILE A 499 -13.00 -5.89 5.63
N LEU A 500 -12.02 -5.74 4.73
CA LEU A 500 -11.96 -6.47 3.46
C LEU A 500 -11.04 -7.66 3.59
N HIS A 501 -11.52 -8.86 3.31
CA HIS A 501 -10.71 -10.08 3.36
C HIS A 501 -11.18 -11.11 2.32
N ILE A 502 -10.43 -12.20 2.16
CA ILE A 502 -10.79 -13.32 1.30
C ILE A 502 -10.90 -14.62 2.10
N VAL A 503 -11.62 -15.59 1.54
CA VAL A 503 -11.75 -16.95 2.09
C VAL A 503 -11.36 -17.93 0.98
N PRO A 504 -10.07 -18.23 0.81
CA PRO A 504 -9.62 -19.17 -0.21
C PRO A 504 -9.97 -20.62 0.17
N SER A 505 -10.24 -21.45 -0.84
CA SER A 505 -10.44 -22.90 -0.65
C SER A 505 -9.10 -23.61 -0.45
N TYR A 506 -9.06 -24.57 0.47
CA TYR A 506 -7.91 -25.45 0.71
C TYR A 506 -8.35 -26.81 1.28
N ASP A 507 -7.45 -27.80 1.25
CA ASP A 507 -7.68 -29.08 1.93
C ASP A 507 -7.47 -28.89 3.44
N GLU A 508 -8.54 -29.10 4.22
CA GLU A 508 -8.51 -28.92 5.68
C GLU A 508 -7.50 -29.84 6.39
N GLN A 509 -7.10 -30.95 5.77
CA GLN A 509 -6.07 -31.83 6.31
C GLN A 509 -4.71 -31.14 6.47
N ILE A 510 -4.49 -30.02 5.80
CA ILE A 510 -3.24 -29.26 5.98
C ILE A 510 -3.07 -28.77 7.43
N ALA A 511 -4.15 -28.48 8.13
CA ALA A 511 -4.11 -28.06 9.54
C ALA A 511 -3.46 -29.14 10.44
N GLU A 512 -3.74 -30.43 10.18
CA GLU A 512 -3.15 -31.54 10.91
C GLU A 512 -1.63 -31.69 10.66
N LYS A 513 -1.15 -31.20 9.50
CA LYS A 513 0.29 -31.17 9.16
C LYS A 513 1.00 -29.96 9.75
N VAL A 514 0.28 -28.85 9.90
CA VAL A 514 0.80 -27.63 10.50
C VAL A 514 0.87 -27.74 12.03
N ARG A 515 -0.09 -28.42 12.68
CA ARG A 515 -0.17 -28.55 14.15
C ARG A 515 1.13 -29.01 14.81
N PRO A 516 1.80 -30.11 14.41
CA PRO A 516 3.05 -30.56 15.05
C PRO A 516 4.17 -29.50 14.97
N PHE A 517 4.21 -28.73 13.89
CA PHE A 517 5.18 -27.64 13.74
C PHE A 517 4.91 -26.52 14.74
N PHE A 518 3.64 -26.17 15.02
CA PHE A 518 3.28 -25.21 16.06
C PHE A 518 3.65 -25.74 17.45
N GLU A 519 3.35 -26.98 17.76
CA GLU A 519 3.67 -27.60 19.05
C GLU A 519 5.18 -27.64 19.34
N GLU A 520 6.01 -27.71 18.29
CA GLU A 520 7.46 -27.74 18.42
C GLU A 520 8.10 -26.33 18.49
N TYR A 521 7.60 -25.36 17.68
CA TYR A 521 8.34 -24.13 17.42
C TYR A 521 7.63 -22.84 17.85
N TYR A 522 6.31 -22.85 18.08
CA TYR A 522 5.58 -21.65 18.49
C TYR A 522 5.31 -21.63 19.99
N SER A 523 5.31 -20.42 20.57
CA SER A 523 4.91 -20.20 21.95
C SER A 523 3.39 -20.13 22.13
N ILE A 524 2.64 -19.89 21.04
CA ILE A 524 1.18 -19.93 21.03
C ILE A 524 0.70 -21.34 20.68
N GLU A 525 -0.33 -21.80 21.38
CA GLU A 525 -1.00 -23.06 21.04
C GLU A 525 -1.71 -22.94 19.68
N PHE A 526 -1.67 -24.03 18.90
CA PHE A 526 -2.26 -24.08 17.57
C PHE A 526 -3.74 -23.66 17.55
N ASP A 527 -4.53 -24.13 18.51
CA ASP A 527 -5.97 -23.84 18.58
C ASP A 527 -6.29 -22.36 18.93
N ASN A 528 -5.30 -21.60 19.41
CA ASN A 528 -5.41 -20.17 19.70
C ASN A 528 -4.85 -19.28 18.57
N TYR A 529 -4.28 -19.86 17.53
CA TYR A 529 -3.61 -19.09 16.50
C TYR A 529 -4.56 -18.48 15.47
N ALA A 530 -5.51 -19.25 14.97
CA ALA A 530 -6.47 -18.77 14.00
C ALA A 530 -7.35 -17.66 14.59
N VAL A 531 -7.50 -16.58 13.82
CA VAL A 531 -8.33 -15.45 14.23
C VAL A 531 -9.81 -15.81 14.12
N SER A 532 -10.54 -15.71 15.23
CA SER A 532 -11.98 -15.96 15.26
C SER A 532 -12.76 -14.92 14.47
N ASP A 533 -13.89 -15.32 13.87
CA ASP A 533 -14.82 -14.43 13.17
C ASP A 533 -15.42 -13.35 14.09
N HIS A 534 -15.35 -13.51 15.42
CA HIS A 534 -15.72 -12.46 16.38
C HIS A 534 -14.93 -11.16 16.22
N TYR A 535 -13.74 -11.20 15.59
CA TYR A 535 -12.94 -10.02 15.28
C TYR A 535 -13.32 -9.34 13.97
N LEU A 536 -14.28 -9.92 13.23
CA LEU A 536 -14.82 -9.38 11.97
C LEU A 536 -16.23 -8.83 12.22
N HIS A 537 -16.33 -7.58 12.70
CA HIS A 537 -17.66 -6.98 12.94
C HIS A 537 -18.32 -6.63 11.60
N ASP A 538 -18.00 -5.48 11.02
CA ASP A 538 -18.43 -5.11 9.67
C ASP A 538 -17.36 -5.53 8.66
N HIS A 539 -17.66 -6.54 7.84
CA HIS A 539 -16.69 -7.08 6.88
C HIS A 539 -17.31 -7.39 5.53
N GLU A 540 -16.45 -7.50 4.54
CA GLU A 540 -16.82 -7.93 3.19
C GLU A 540 -15.83 -9.00 2.71
N ILE A 541 -16.37 -10.15 2.32
CA ILE A 541 -15.59 -11.20 1.68
C ILE A 541 -15.48 -10.87 0.19
N ILE A 542 -14.27 -10.62 -0.26
CA ILE A 542 -14.00 -10.39 -1.69
C ILE A 542 -13.78 -11.75 -2.36
N ALA A 543 -14.57 -12.01 -3.39
CA ALA A 543 -14.52 -13.27 -4.12
C ALA A 543 -13.16 -13.52 -4.79
N THR A 544 -12.65 -14.73 -4.68
CA THR A 544 -11.53 -15.19 -5.51
C THR A 544 -11.99 -15.40 -6.96
N HIS A 545 -11.09 -15.34 -7.93
CA HIS A 545 -11.44 -15.48 -9.35
C HIS A 545 -11.95 -16.88 -9.73
N ASN A 546 -11.80 -17.85 -8.84
CA ASN A 546 -12.19 -19.25 -9.02
C ASN A 546 -13.50 -19.60 -8.29
N GLN A 547 -14.17 -18.62 -7.69
CA GLN A 547 -15.46 -18.76 -7.01
C GLN A 547 -16.60 -18.17 -7.82
#